data_9ccb22c75bec75691a719695bd07d641
#
_entry.id   9ccb22c75bec75691a719695bd07d641
#
_cell.length_a   1.000
_cell.length_b   1.000
_cell.length_c   1.000
_cell.angle_alpha   90.00
_cell.angle_beta   90.00
_cell.angle_gamma   90.00
#
_symmetry.space_group_name_H-M   'P 1'
#
loop_
_entity.id
_entity.type
_entity.pdbx_description
1 polymer ?
#
loop_
_entity_poly.entity_id
_entity_poly.type
_entity_poly.pdbx_seq_one_letter_code
_entity_poly.pdbx_strand_id
1 'polypeptide(L)'
;MRTVDAAGLEIGDDQPPRIMGVLNVSSESPYKPSVFNSPGEAAEYVDRELIDEGADIVDIGLESANKKFEVLSAEGELDRLETALETIESVSGDAIFSIETRYHEVAEAALNGGFDMVNDICGFADPKMPEICADYDVAVGKMASPPNLEAPGAIEDVDDIYDALELNGLTDKTIIDPAFGGWSEDKTVEDDRETFHRLREFRGYGHPILVSINRKNFLRSVAGRDTEGALPVSLAATAMAVERGAHVIRTHDVAETRDAALIGKEFSRDRLRERDGEARIEELDITTRREAERHLERRAGDTDIADHSVTRTFEIAGLAATAREQLLSAAAEVAGVAVSDTSDNGLVLIVTPAGVKTLTRQITAETPAVASIVERISERCC
;
A
#
# COMPACT_ATOMS: atom_id res chain seq x y z
N MET A 1 10.70 -5.50 -8.45
CA MET A 1 9.27 -5.14 -8.63
C MET A 1 8.95 -5.05 -10.12
N ARG A 2 7.70 -5.29 -10.52
CA ARG A 2 7.22 -5.11 -11.90
C ARG A 2 7.00 -3.61 -12.17
N THR A 3 7.31 -3.15 -13.36
CA THR A 3 6.87 -1.84 -13.85
C THR A 3 5.61 -2.06 -14.68
N VAL A 4 4.57 -1.27 -14.44
CA VAL A 4 3.31 -1.27 -15.18
C VAL A 4 3.31 -0.08 -16.12
N ASP A 5 2.96 -0.31 -17.37
CA ASP A 5 2.71 0.73 -18.37
C ASP A 5 1.20 1.00 -18.44
N ALA A 6 0.80 2.21 -18.08
CA ALA A 6 -0.56 2.72 -18.22
C ALA A 6 -0.60 3.70 -19.39
N ALA A 7 -0.90 3.21 -20.60
CA ALA A 7 -0.98 3.99 -21.83
C ALA A 7 0.26 4.90 -22.08
N GLY A 8 1.46 4.40 -21.80
CA GLY A 8 2.72 5.13 -21.94
C GLY A 8 3.24 5.76 -20.64
N LEU A 9 2.45 5.79 -19.58
CA LEU A 9 2.88 6.22 -18.25
C LEU A 9 3.44 5.03 -17.47
N GLU A 10 4.76 4.98 -17.25
CA GLU A 10 5.39 3.93 -16.45
C GLU A 10 5.18 4.16 -14.95
N ILE A 11 4.77 3.09 -14.23
CA ILE A 11 4.51 3.06 -12.78
C ILE A 11 5.34 1.94 -12.15
N GLY A 12 6.22 2.28 -11.23
CA GLY A 12 7.10 1.31 -10.58
C GLY A 12 8.24 1.93 -9.79
N ASP A 13 9.12 1.09 -9.25
CA ASP A 13 10.22 1.52 -8.36
C ASP A 13 11.20 2.52 -8.99
N ASP A 14 11.43 2.42 -10.30
CA ASP A 14 12.39 3.26 -11.03
C ASP A 14 11.78 4.59 -11.49
N GLN A 15 10.49 4.77 -11.26
CA GLN A 15 9.74 5.95 -11.66
C GLN A 15 9.46 6.88 -10.47
N PRO A 16 9.18 8.17 -10.69
CA PRO A 16 8.63 9.02 -9.66
C PRO A 16 7.26 8.50 -9.20
N PRO A 17 6.84 8.77 -7.96
CA PRO A 17 5.48 8.47 -7.53
C PRO A 17 4.48 9.23 -8.39
N ARG A 18 3.41 8.56 -8.80
CA ARG A 18 2.36 9.12 -9.65
C ARG A 18 1.22 9.67 -8.80
N ILE A 19 0.65 10.77 -9.22
CA ILE A 19 -0.49 11.41 -8.55
C ILE A 19 -1.75 11.14 -9.36
N MET A 20 -2.74 10.54 -8.69
CA MET A 20 -4.07 10.25 -9.23
C MET A 20 -5.07 11.23 -8.63
N GLY A 21 -5.43 12.26 -9.39
CA GLY A 21 -6.44 13.25 -9.01
C GLY A 21 -7.85 12.69 -9.19
N VAL A 22 -8.81 13.13 -8.38
CA VAL A 22 -10.18 12.60 -8.36
C VAL A 22 -11.18 13.58 -8.91
N LEU A 23 -11.97 13.14 -9.88
CA LEU A 23 -13.21 13.79 -10.33
C LEU A 23 -14.41 12.88 -10.01
N ASN A 24 -15.49 13.45 -9.47
CA ASN A 24 -16.75 12.73 -9.29
C ASN A 24 -17.84 13.34 -10.16
N VAL A 25 -18.44 12.55 -11.02
CA VAL A 25 -19.64 12.93 -11.79
C VAL A 25 -20.94 12.48 -11.07
N SER A 26 -20.83 12.13 -9.80
CA SER A 26 -21.91 11.70 -8.92
C SER A 26 -22.36 12.84 -8.01
N SER A 27 -23.60 13.31 -8.15
CA SER A 27 -24.16 14.43 -7.36
C SER A 27 -24.27 14.14 -5.86
N GLU A 28 -24.32 12.87 -5.47
CA GLU A 28 -24.41 12.38 -4.10
C GLU A 28 -23.06 12.35 -3.37
N SER A 29 -21.93 12.42 -4.07
CA SER A 29 -20.59 12.36 -3.45
C SER A 29 -20.41 13.45 -2.37
N PRO A 30 -19.85 13.10 -1.19
CA PRO A 30 -19.80 14.01 -0.05
C PRO A 30 -18.75 15.12 -0.18
N TYR A 31 -17.71 14.92 -0.97
CA TYR A 31 -16.64 15.89 -1.16
C TYR A 31 -16.94 16.79 -2.36
N LYS A 32 -17.69 17.86 -2.10
CA LYS A 32 -18.23 18.76 -3.12
C LYS A 32 -17.21 19.48 -4.01
N PRO A 33 -15.97 19.80 -3.56
CA PRO A 33 -14.98 20.43 -4.43
C PRO A 33 -14.61 19.63 -5.69
N SER A 34 -14.78 18.30 -5.70
CA SER A 34 -14.49 17.44 -6.86
C SER A 34 -15.74 16.85 -7.54
N VAL A 35 -16.93 17.44 -7.32
CA VAL A 35 -18.21 16.93 -7.84
C VAL A 35 -18.73 17.86 -8.94
N PHE A 36 -18.79 17.35 -10.17
CA PHE A 36 -19.26 18.07 -11.33
C PHE A 36 -20.21 17.20 -12.17
N ASN A 37 -21.31 17.79 -12.64
CA ASN A 37 -22.31 17.11 -13.47
C ASN A 37 -22.48 17.81 -14.85
N SER A 38 -21.67 18.82 -15.12
CA SER A 38 -21.58 19.51 -16.41
C SER A 38 -20.22 19.19 -17.03
N PRO A 39 -20.16 18.57 -18.21
CA PRO A 39 -18.88 18.17 -18.83
C PRO A 39 -17.88 19.31 -18.98
N GLY A 40 -18.33 20.50 -19.38
CA GLY A 40 -17.45 21.66 -19.54
C GLY A 40 -16.88 22.17 -18.21
N GLU A 41 -17.68 22.24 -17.13
CA GLU A 41 -17.19 22.61 -15.79
C GLU A 41 -16.27 21.54 -15.21
N ALA A 42 -16.58 20.27 -15.47
CA ALA A 42 -15.75 19.14 -15.07
C ALA A 42 -14.39 19.19 -15.78
N ALA A 43 -14.36 19.44 -17.08
CA ALA A 43 -13.12 19.57 -17.86
C ALA A 43 -12.29 20.77 -17.39
N GLU A 44 -12.91 21.92 -17.11
CA GLU A 44 -12.18 23.07 -16.55
C GLU A 44 -11.54 22.76 -15.19
N TYR A 45 -12.23 22.01 -14.32
CA TYR A 45 -11.70 21.53 -13.06
C TYR A 45 -10.53 20.56 -13.28
N VAL A 46 -10.68 19.59 -14.20
CA VAL A 46 -9.63 18.63 -14.52
C VAL A 46 -8.37 19.36 -15.03
N ASP A 47 -8.52 20.29 -15.96
CA ASP A 47 -7.39 21.03 -16.51
C ASP A 47 -6.67 21.84 -15.41
N ARG A 48 -7.40 22.62 -14.60
CA ARG A 48 -6.81 23.58 -13.67
C ARG A 48 -6.41 23.00 -12.31
N GLU A 49 -7.29 22.18 -11.73
CA GLU A 49 -7.12 21.73 -10.33
C GLU A 49 -6.52 20.32 -10.26
N LEU A 50 -6.42 19.59 -11.39
CA LEU A 50 -5.78 18.28 -11.43
C LEU A 50 -4.52 18.32 -12.30
N ILE A 51 -4.63 18.55 -13.60
CA ILE A 51 -3.51 18.44 -14.55
C ILE A 51 -2.48 19.56 -14.33
N ASP A 52 -2.89 20.83 -14.26
CA ASP A 52 -1.99 21.96 -14.02
C ASP A 52 -1.31 21.88 -12.65
N GLU A 53 -1.95 21.25 -11.65
CA GLU A 53 -1.36 20.96 -10.33
C GLU A 53 -0.44 19.75 -10.33
N GLY A 54 -0.43 18.94 -11.39
CA GLY A 54 0.53 17.86 -11.61
C GLY A 54 -0.02 16.47 -11.37
N ALA A 55 -1.31 16.23 -11.56
CA ALA A 55 -1.86 14.88 -11.66
C ALA A 55 -1.35 14.18 -12.92
N ASP A 56 -0.84 12.97 -12.78
CA ASP A 56 -0.46 12.09 -13.89
C ASP A 56 -1.68 11.29 -14.38
N ILE A 57 -2.61 11.01 -13.49
CA ILE A 57 -3.82 10.20 -13.72
C ILE A 57 -5.03 10.98 -13.20
N VAL A 58 -6.12 10.99 -13.95
CA VAL A 58 -7.41 11.53 -13.54
C VAL A 58 -8.39 10.37 -13.38
N ASP A 59 -8.82 10.11 -12.14
CA ASP A 59 -9.73 9.01 -11.79
C ASP A 59 -11.16 9.53 -11.68
N ILE A 60 -12.04 9.07 -12.56
CA ILE A 60 -13.41 9.55 -12.68
C ILE A 60 -14.37 8.54 -12.06
N GLY A 61 -15.04 8.96 -10.97
CA GLY A 61 -16.05 8.16 -10.29
C GLY A 61 -17.47 8.51 -10.76
N LEU A 62 -18.21 7.47 -11.18
CA LEU A 62 -19.62 7.59 -11.60
C LEU A 62 -20.57 7.46 -10.40
N GLU A 63 -20.13 6.87 -9.30
CA GLU A 63 -20.87 6.61 -8.08
C GLU A 63 -20.08 7.05 -6.85
N SER A 64 -20.80 7.41 -5.78
CA SER A 64 -20.17 7.55 -4.47
C SER A 64 -20.07 6.19 -3.78
N ALA A 65 -18.87 5.65 -3.64
CA ALA A 65 -18.63 4.41 -2.88
C ALA A 65 -18.88 4.54 -1.35
N ASN A 66 -19.58 5.60 -0.90
CA ASN A 66 -19.89 5.80 0.49
C ASN A 66 -21.07 4.90 0.91
N LYS A 67 -20.84 4.01 1.88
CA LYS A 67 -21.80 3.04 2.45
C LYS A 67 -23.17 3.64 2.89
N LYS A 68 -23.32 4.96 2.92
CA LYS A 68 -24.58 5.64 3.25
C LYS A 68 -25.54 5.76 2.07
N PHE A 69 -25.05 5.50 0.87
CA PHE A 69 -25.82 5.56 -0.35
C PHE A 69 -26.10 4.15 -0.86
N GLU A 70 -27.19 4.02 -1.61
CA GLU A 70 -27.53 2.77 -2.30
C GLU A 70 -26.54 2.56 -3.44
N VAL A 71 -26.06 1.33 -3.59
CA VAL A 71 -25.14 0.94 -4.67
C VAL A 71 -25.86 1.03 -6.00
N LEU A 72 -25.31 1.75 -6.97
CA LEU A 72 -25.84 1.79 -8.32
C LEU A 72 -25.66 0.44 -9.02
N SER A 73 -26.61 0.11 -9.90
CA SER A 73 -26.43 -1.00 -10.84
C SER A 73 -25.47 -0.59 -11.97
N ALA A 74 -24.97 -1.58 -12.72
CA ALA A 74 -24.17 -1.32 -13.92
C ALA A 74 -24.91 -0.40 -14.93
N GLU A 75 -26.24 -0.58 -15.11
CA GLU A 75 -27.07 0.28 -15.94
C GLU A 75 -27.08 1.73 -15.41
N GLY A 76 -27.16 1.91 -14.08
CA GLY A 76 -27.12 3.24 -13.46
C GLY A 76 -25.78 3.93 -13.59
N GLU A 77 -24.65 3.19 -13.58
CA GLU A 77 -23.33 3.75 -13.90
C GLU A 77 -23.20 4.07 -15.38
N LEU A 78 -23.68 3.18 -16.28
CA LEU A 78 -23.68 3.42 -17.73
C LEU A 78 -24.48 4.68 -18.11
N ASP A 79 -25.59 4.98 -17.46
CA ASP A 79 -26.36 6.20 -17.68
C ASP A 79 -25.57 7.48 -17.35
N ARG A 80 -24.57 7.39 -16.46
CA ARG A 80 -23.69 8.51 -16.06
C ARG A 80 -22.39 8.58 -16.90
N LEU A 81 -22.05 7.50 -17.60
CA LEU A 81 -20.81 7.37 -18.35
C LEU A 81 -20.71 8.42 -19.46
N GLU A 82 -21.83 8.79 -20.12
CA GLU A 82 -21.86 9.82 -21.16
C GLU A 82 -21.25 11.15 -20.68
N THR A 83 -21.61 11.58 -19.46
CA THR A 83 -21.03 12.79 -18.86
C THR A 83 -19.52 12.69 -18.66
N ALA A 84 -19.02 11.52 -18.27
CA ALA A 84 -17.58 11.29 -18.12
C ALA A 84 -16.87 11.30 -19.47
N LEU A 85 -17.43 10.67 -20.50
CA LEU A 85 -16.87 10.66 -21.85
C LEU A 85 -16.83 12.07 -22.46
N GLU A 86 -17.92 12.84 -22.38
CA GLU A 86 -17.94 14.23 -22.84
C GLU A 86 -16.94 15.11 -22.05
N THR A 87 -16.68 14.77 -20.77
CA THR A 87 -15.68 15.47 -19.96
C THR A 87 -14.28 15.22 -20.49
N ILE A 88 -13.87 13.97 -20.70
CA ILE A 88 -12.53 13.66 -21.21
C ILE A 88 -12.29 14.21 -22.61
N GLU A 89 -13.32 14.22 -23.49
CA GLU A 89 -13.24 14.83 -24.80
C GLU A 89 -13.04 16.37 -24.75
N SER A 90 -13.48 17.00 -23.66
CA SER A 90 -13.42 18.46 -23.46
C SER A 90 -12.15 18.92 -22.74
N VAL A 91 -11.39 18.01 -22.10
CA VAL A 91 -10.12 18.30 -21.44
C VAL A 91 -9.06 18.67 -22.47
N SER A 92 -8.26 19.70 -22.16
CA SER A 92 -7.21 20.20 -23.04
C SER A 92 -5.81 19.73 -22.66
N GLY A 93 -5.60 19.38 -21.40
CA GLY A 93 -4.35 18.87 -20.86
C GLY A 93 -4.12 17.40 -21.20
N ASP A 94 -2.93 16.90 -20.89
CA ASP A 94 -2.52 15.51 -21.12
C ASP A 94 -2.43 14.75 -19.79
N ALA A 95 -3.23 13.70 -19.63
CA ALA A 95 -3.23 12.82 -18.47
C ALA A 95 -3.78 11.44 -18.86
N ILE A 96 -3.53 10.44 -18.03
CA ILE A 96 -4.17 9.12 -18.13
C ILE A 96 -5.55 9.20 -17.49
N PHE A 97 -6.58 8.80 -18.22
CA PHE A 97 -7.94 8.77 -17.69
C PHE A 97 -8.31 7.38 -17.19
N SER A 98 -8.65 7.31 -15.90
CA SER A 98 -9.07 6.11 -15.19
C SER A 98 -10.55 6.16 -14.86
N ILE A 99 -11.27 5.07 -15.09
CA ILE A 99 -12.67 4.90 -14.67
C ILE A 99 -12.76 4.12 -13.36
N GLU A 100 -13.33 4.71 -12.31
CA GLU A 100 -13.64 4.01 -11.07
C GLU A 100 -14.98 3.28 -11.24
N THR A 101 -14.95 1.95 -11.20
CA THR A 101 -16.13 1.11 -11.29
C THR A 101 -15.91 -0.25 -10.66
N ARG A 102 -16.96 -1.01 -10.46
CA ARG A 102 -16.98 -2.41 -10.01
C ARG A 102 -17.51 -3.38 -11.06
N TYR A 103 -18.02 -2.86 -12.17
CA TYR A 103 -18.73 -3.62 -13.21
C TYR A 103 -17.90 -3.71 -14.50
N HIS A 104 -17.68 -4.92 -14.99
CA HIS A 104 -16.95 -5.14 -16.22
C HIS A 104 -17.61 -4.48 -17.45
N GLU A 105 -18.97 -4.44 -17.50
CA GLU A 105 -19.72 -3.80 -18.57
C GLU A 105 -19.44 -2.28 -18.65
N VAL A 106 -19.31 -1.63 -17.49
CA VAL A 106 -18.98 -0.20 -17.41
C VAL A 106 -17.53 0.03 -17.82
N ALA A 107 -16.61 -0.82 -17.31
CA ALA A 107 -15.20 -0.76 -17.69
C ALA A 107 -15.01 -0.92 -19.19
N GLU A 108 -15.65 -1.91 -19.81
CA GLU A 108 -15.59 -2.15 -21.26
C GLU A 108 -16.14 -0.95 -22.06
N ALA A 109 -17.28 -0.39 -21.65
CA ALA A 109 -17.86 0.77 -22.30
C ALA A 109 -16.97 2.02 -22.17
N ALA A 110 -16.38 2.26 -21.01
CA ALA A 110 -15.46 3.35 -20.76
C ALA A 110 -14.18 3.24 -21.61
N LEU A 111 -13.57 2.05 -21.66
CA LEU A 111 -12.39 1.79 -22.48
C LEU A 111 -12.67 1.97 -23.97
N ASN A 112 -13.81 1.54 -24.46
CA ASN A 112 -14.26 1.81 -25.84
C ASN A 112 -14.49 3.30 -26.09
N GLY A 113 -14.81 4.07 -25.06
CA GLY A 113 -15.06 5.50 -25.11
C GLY A 113 -13.79 6.37 -24.95
N GLY A 114 -12.61 5.77 -24.71
CA GLY A 114 -11.34 6.49 -24.68
C GLY A 114 -10.70 6.61 -23.30
N PHE A 115 -11.18 5.88 -22.28
CA PHE A 115 -10.44 5.71 -21.02
C PHE A 115 -9.23 4.81 -21.23
N ASP A 116 -8.17 5.07 -20.46
CA ASP A 116 -6.85 4.42 -20.56
C ASP A 116 -6.62 3.36 -19.47
N MET A 117 -7.37 3.44 -18.36
CA MET A 117 -7.16 2.66 -17.14
C MET A 117 -8.48 2.36 -16.45
N VAL A 118 -8.53 1.29 -15.67
CA VAL A 118 -9.65 0.97 -14.78
C VAL A 118 -9.18 1.06 -13.33
N ASN A 119 -10.04 1.55 -12.43
CA ASN A 119 -9.87 1.50 -10.98
C ASN A 119 -11.01 0.66 -10.38
N ASP A 120 -10.76 -0.64 -10.20
CA ASP A 120 -11.75 -1.59 -9.67
C ASP A 120 -11.80 -1.55 -8.14
N ILE A 121 -12.84 -0.92 -7.62
CA ILE A 121 -13.07 -0.77 -6.17
C ILE A 121 -13.59 -2.03 -5.48
N CYS A 122 -13.93 -3.09 -6.22
CA CYS A 122 -14.34 -4.38 -5.68
C CYS A 122 -13.33 -5.51 -5.93
N GLY A 123 -12.14 -5.19 -6.42
CA GLY A 123 -10.99 -6.08 -6.43
C GLY A 123 -11.21 -7.38 -7.19
N PHE A 124 -11.79 -7.30 -8.37
CA PHE A 124 -12.15 -8.45 -9.20
C PHE A 124 -13.23 -9.35 -8.60
N ALA A 125 -14.08 -8.81 -7.71
CA ALA A 125 -15.30 -9.53 -7.31
C ALA A 125 -16.21 -9.85 -8.52
N ASP A 126 -16.17 -9.01 -9.55
CA ASP A 126 -16.64 -9.38 -10.89
C ASP A 126 -15.54 -10.18 -11.63
N PRO A 127 -15.71 -11.48 -11.85
CA PRO A 127 -14.67 -12.33 -12.43
C PRO A 127 -14.32 -12.03 -13.89
N LYS A 128 -15.14 -11.24 -14.60
CA LYS A 128 -14.85 -10.79 -15.97
C LYS A 128 -13.98 -9.54 -16.02
N MET A 129 -13.88 -8.78 -14.91
CA MET A 129 -13.08 -7.57 -14.87
C MET A 129 -11.61 -7.80 -15.28
N PRO A 130 -10.89 -8.80 -14.71
CA PRO A 130 -9.51 -9.06 -15.15
C PRO A 130 -9.41 -9.50 -16.61
N GLU A 131 -10.42 -10.20 -17.16
CA GLU A 131 -10.46 -10.60 -18.56
C GLU A 131 -10.54 -9.37 -19.47
N ILE A 132 -11.48 -8.45 -19.20
CA ILE A 132 -11.62 -7.18 -19.95
C ILE A 132 -10.33 -6.37 -19.86
N CYS A 133 -9.76 -6.16 -18.68
CA CYS A 133 -8.53 -5.39 -18.54
C CYS A 133 -7.36 -6.02 -19.33
N ALA A 134 -7.28 -7.35 -19.38
CA ALA A 134 -6.27 -8.05 -20.16
C ALA A 134 -6.51 -7.95 -21.69
N ASP A 135 -7.75 -8.06 -22.13
CA ASP A 135 -8.12 -7.99 -23.55
C ASP A 135 -7.84 -6.60 -24.14
N TYR A 136 -8.04 -5.54 -23.35
CA TYR A 136 -7.72 -4.15 -23.75
C TYR A 136 -6.27 -3.78 -23.47
N ASP A 137 -5.47 -4.66 -22.83
CA ASP A 137 -4.08 -4.41 -22.40
C ASP A 137 -3.90 -3.13 -21.58
N VAL A 138 -4.83 -2.86 -20.65
CA VAL A 138 -4.85 -1.64 -19.83
C VAL A 138 -4.37 -1.90 -18.39
N ALA A 139 -3.85 -0.86 -17.74
CA ALA A 139 -3.56 -0.88 -16.31
C ALA A 139 -4.87 -0.93 -15.50
N VAL A 140 -4.82 -1.64 -14.37
CA VAL A 140 -5.98 -1.71 -13.47
C VAL A 140 -5.57 -1.56 -12.01
N GLY A 141 -6.16 -0.59 -11.33
CA GLY A 141 -6.17 -0.49 -9.88
C GLY A 141 -7.09 -1.57 -9.30
N LYS A 142 -6.56 -2.41 -8.42
CA LYS A 142 -7.30 -3.49 -7.77
C LYS A 142 -7.34 -3.24 -6.27
N MET A 143 -8.50 -2.81 -5.76
CA MET A 143 -8.69 -2.56 -4.32
C MET A 143 -9.04 -3.85 -3.59
N ALA A 144 -8.39 -4.11 -2.45
CA ALA A 144 -8.74 -5.23 -1.57
C ALA A 144 -10.21 -5.15 -1.14
N SER A 145 -11.01 -6.14 -1.51
CA SER A 145 -12.45 -6.15 -1.25
C SER A 145 -12.97 -7.57 -1.04
N PRO A 146 -14.07 -7.77 -0.31
CA PRO A 146 -14.70 -9.07 -0.20
C PRO A 146 -15.25 -9.52 -1.58
N PRO A 147 -15.51 -10.82 -1.77
CA PRO A 147 -15.95 -11.38 -3.04
C PRO A 147 -17.42 -11.05 -3.36
N ASN A 148 -17.80 -9.77 -3.26
CA ASN A 148 -19.12 -9.26 -3.62
C ASN A 148 -19.01 -7.83 -4.15
N LEU A 149 -20.03 -7.37 -4.87
CA LEU A 149 -20.05 -6.05 -5.51
C LEU A 149 -20.71 -4.95 -4.63
N GLU A 150 -21.13 -5.28 -3.40
CA GLU A 150 -21.90 -4.35 -2.56
C GLU A 150 -21.06 -3.67 -1.49
N ALA A 151 -19.92 -4.27 -1.12
CA ALA A 151 -19.11 -3.83 0.01
C ALA A 151 -17.64 -3.56 -0.38
N PRO A 152 -17.36 -2.54 -1.21
CA PRO A 152 -16.00 -2.23 -1.63
C PRO A 152 -15.10 -1.94 -0.42
N GLY A 153 -13.90 -2.51 -0.39
CA GLY A 153 -12.89 -2.25 0.65
C GLY A 153 -13.25 -2.71 2.06
N ALA A 154 -14.32 -3.48 2.25
CA ALA A 154 -14.81 -3.92 3.56
C ALA A 154 -14.03 -5.14 4.08
N ILE A 155 -12.72 -5.00 4.24
CA ILE A 155 -11.82 -5.99 4.84
C ILE A 155 -11.12 -5.31 6.02
N GLU A 156 -11.13 -5.92 7.19
CA GLU A 156 -10.60 -5.35 8.44
C GLU A 156 -9.15 -5.78 8.67
N ASP A 157 -8.89 -7.09 8.73
CA ASP A 157 -7.57 -7.64 9.04
C ASP A 157 -6.62 -7.54 7.85
N VAL A 158 -5.36 -7.17 8.11
CA VAL A 158 -4.36 -6.98 7.05
C VAL A 158 -3.95 -8.28 6.36
N ASP A 159 -4.04 -9.44 7.02
CA ASP A 159 -3.78 -10.72 6.37
C ASP A 159 -4.95 -11.09 5.44
N ASP A 160 -6.21 -10.79 5.83
CA ASP A 160 -7.39 -10.93 4.97
C ASP A 160 -7.33 -9.95 3.78
N ILE A 161 -6.79 -8.72 3.97
CA ILE A 161 -6.52 -7.78 2.86
C ILE A 161 -5.53 -8.40 1.88
N TYR A 162 -4.48 -9.06 2.39
CA TYR A 162 -3.51 -9.74 1.54
C TYR A 162 -4.19 -10.84 0.72
N ASP A 163 -5.00 -11.69 1.34
CA ASP A 163 -5.73 -12.77 0.66
C ASP A 163 -6.77 -12.24 -0.35
N ALA A 164 -7.47 -11.15 0.00
CA ALA A 164 -8.46 -10.52 -0.89
C ALA A 164 -7.84 -10.00 -2.20
N LEU A 165 -6.59 -9.54 -2.16
CA LEU A 165 -5.87 -9.12 -3.36
C LEU A 165 -5.54 -10.29 -4.31
N GLU A 166 -5.63 -11.54 -3.86
CA GLU A 166 -5.45 -12.73 -4.72
C GLU A 166 -6.74 -13.18 -5.41
N LEU A 167 -7.91 -12.66 -5.00
CA LEU A 167 -9.21 -13.01 -5.57
C LEU A 167 -9.21 -12.85 -7.10
N ASN A 168 -9.55 -13.90 -7.85
CA ASN A 168 -9.56 -13.94 -9.31
C ASN A 168 -8.23 -13.53 -9.98
N GLY A 169 -7.11 -13.65 -9.24
CA GLY A 169 -5.74 -13.42 -9.74
C GLY A 169 -5.36 -11.96 -9.96
N LEU A 170 -4.27 -11.77 -10.68
CA LEU A 170 -3.72 -10.48 -11.06
C LEU A 170 -3.41 -10.48 -12.56
N THR A 171 -3.68 -9.38 -13.24
CA THR A 171 -3.20 -9.17 -14.61
C THR A 171 -1.74 -8.73 -14.60
N ASP A 172 -1.09 -8.73 -15.75
CA ASP A 172 0.28 -8.23 -15.87
C ASP A 172 0.39 -6.73 -15.56
N LYS A 173 -0.71 -5.98 -15.67
CA LYS A 173 -0.78 -4.53 -15.45
C LYS A 173 -1.60 -4.15 -14.21
N THR A 174 -1.76 -5.06 -13.24
CA THR A 174 -2.43 -4.76 -11.97
C THR A 174 -1.59 -3.84 -11.10
N ILE A 175 -2.23 -2.85 -10.49
CA ILE A 175 -1.75 -1.99 -9.41
C ILE A 175 -2.61 -2.31 -8.20
N ILE A 176 -2.02 -2.74 -7.09
CA ILE A 176 -2.78 -3.18 -5.91
C ILE A 176 -3.08 -2.03 -4.96
N ASP A 177 -4.29 -2.01 -4.36
CA ASP A 177 -4.71 -1.04 -3.34
C ASP A 177 -5.17 -1.78 -2.07
N PRO A 178 -4.51 -1.56 -0.91
CA PRO A 178 -4.89 -2.18 0.36
C PRO A 178 -6.15 -1.60 1.00
N ALA A 179 -6.87 -0.70 0.35
CA ALA A 179 -8.19 -0.18 0.73
C ALA A 179 -8.23 0.55 2.08
N PHE A 180 -7.48 1.63 2.25
CA PHE A 180 -7.56 2.48 3.45
C PHE A 180 -8.91 3.20 3.57
N GLY A 181 -9.49 3.20 4.77
CA GLY A 181 -10.69 3.97 5.14
C GLY A 181 -11.81 3.15 5.73
N GLY A 182 -12.84 3.84 6.22
CA GLY A 182 -14.01 3.22 6.85
C GLY A 182 -15.02 2.69 5.83
N TRP A 183 -14.66 1.67 5.12
CA TRP A 183 -15.48 1.01 4.09
C TRP A 183 -16.58 0.13 4.67
N SER A 184 -16.39 -0.40 5.89
CA SER A 184 -17.40 -1.13 6.64
C SER A 184 -17.68 -0.46 8.00
N GLU A 185 -18.71 -0.93 8.74
CA GLU A 185 -18.95 -0.50 10.13
C GLU A 185 -17.98 -1.18 11.09
N ASP A 186 -17.48 -2.35 10.72
CA ASP A 186 -16.58 -3.17 11.53
C ASP A 186 -15.12 -2.71 11.40
N LYS A 187 -14.72 -2.13 10.25
CA LYS A 187 -13.36 -1.63 10.03
C LYS A 187 -13.04 -0.43 10.94
N THR A 188 -12.09 -0.61 11.81
CA THR A 188 -11.70 0.35 12.83
C THR A 188 -10.53 1.24 12.39
N VAL A 189 -10.27 2.30 13.14
CA VAL A 189 -9.08 3.15 12.98
C VAL A 189 -7.79 2.36 13.25
N GLU A 190 -7.83 1.35 14.12
CA GLU A 190 -6.67 0.53 14.46
C GLU A 190 -6.31 -0.43 13.31
N ASP A 191 -7.30 -0.97 12.60
CA ASP A 191 -7.07 -1.82 11.42
C ASP A 191 -6.35 -1.03 10.31
N ASP A 192 -6.80 0.20 10.02
CA ASP A 192 -6.11 1.09 9.08
C ASP A 192 -4.68 1.44 9.53
N ARG A 193 -4.46 1.64 10.83
CA ARG A 193 -3.12 1.91 11.39
C ARG A 193 -2.20 0.69 11.22
N GLU A 194 -2.69 -0.50 11.52
CA GLU A 194 -1.92 -1.74 11.34
C GLU A 194 -1.60 -1.96 9.85
N THR A 195 -2.59 -1.80 8.97
CA THR A 195 -2.38 -1.87 7.52
C THR A 195 -1.31 -0.87 7.06
N PHE A 196 -1.34 0.36 7.58
CA PHE A 196 -0.34 1.37 7.24
C PHE A 196 1.05 1.03 7.81
N HIS A 197 1.15 0.46 9.02
CA HIS A 197 2.41 -0.04 9.57
C HIS A 197 3.00 -1.14 8.70
N ARG A 198 2.16 -2.02 8.15
CA ARG A 198 2.54 -3.18 7.36
C ARG A 198 2.55 -2.93 5.84
N LEU A 199 2.46 -1.67 5.40
CA LEU A 199 2.34 -1.32 3.98
C LEU A 199 3.44 -1.92 3.09
N ARG A 200 4.69 -2.05 3.61
CA ARG A 200 5.79 -2.69 2.89
C ARG A 200 5.53 -4.16 2.54
N GLU A 201 4.72 -4.87 3.30
CA GLU A 201 4.42 -6.28 3.04
C GLU A 201 3.77 -6.48 1.68
N PHE A 202 2.94 -5.50 1.23
CA PHE A 202 2.29 -5.56 -0.09
C PHE A 202 3.27 -5.51 -1.26
N ARG A 203 4.52 -5.07 -1.05
CA ARG A 203 5.60 -5.21 -2.03
C ARG A 203 5.91 -6.67 -2.36
N GLY A 204 5.55 -7.59 -1.47
CA GLY A 204 5.62 -9.04 -1.69
C GLY A 204 4.89 -9.50 -2.94
N TYR A 205 3.82 -8.83 -3.38
CA TYR A 205 3.15 -9.13 -4.66
C TYR A 205 4.03 -8.86 -5.87
N GLY A 206 4.99 -7.93 -5.76
CA GLY A 206 5.82 -7.53 -6.88
C GLY A 206 5.11 -6.65 -7.90
N HIS A 207 3.95 -6.13 -7.58
CA HIS A 207 3.14 -5.17 -8.34
C HIS A 207 3.24 -3.77 -7.72
N PRO A 208 3.05 -2.68 -8.49
CA PRO A 208 2.94 -1.35 -7.93
C PRO A 208 1.79 -1.24 -6.93
N ILE A 209 1.92 -0.32 -5.98
CA ILE A 209 0.95 -0.09 -4.91
C ILE A 209 0.31 1.27 -5.10
N LEU A 210 -1.03 1.31 -5.15
CA LEU A 210 -1.85 2.51 -5.05
C LEU A 210 -2.27 2.72 -3.60
N VAL A 211 -2.25 3.95 -3.14
CA VAL A 211 -2.68 4.32 -1.78
C VAL A 211 -3.63 5.50 -1.82
N SER A 212 -4.83 5.32 -1.27
CA SER A 212 -5.85 6.35 -1.12
C SER A 212 -6.03 6.71 0.37
N ILE A 213 -5.17 7.60 0.89
CA ILE A 213 -5.16 7.98 2.31
C ILE A 213 -5.54 9.44 2.58
N ASN A 214 -5.86 10.21 1.54
CA ASN A 214 -6.20 11.62 1.64
C ASN A 214 -7.39 11.85 2.59
N ARG A 215 -7.17 12.63 3.65
CA ARG A 215 -8.16 13.02 4.66
C ARG A 215 -8.90 11.87 5.35
N LYS A 216 -8.32 10.65 5.39
CA LYS A 216 -8.93 9.43 5.96
C LYS A 216 -9.08 9.49 7.48
N ASN A 217 -10.06 8.71 7.98
CA ASN A 217 -10.48 8.70 9.38
C ASN A 217 -9.34 8.41 10.35
N PHE A 218 -8.48 7.43 10.06
CA PHE A 218 -7.41 7.04 10.96
C PHE A 218 -6.37 8.16 11.16
N LEU A 219 -6.04 8.93 10.11
CA LEU A 219 -5.15 10.08 10.21
C LEU A 219 -5.78 11.22 11.04
N ARG A 220 -7.06 11.48 10.79
CA ARG A 220 -7.81 12.49 11.55
C ARG A 220 -7.90 12.14 13.01
N SER A 221 -8.16 10.88 13.33
CA SER A 221 -8.24 10.38 14.71
C SER A 221 -6.90 10.55 15.46
N VAL A 222 -5.77 10.19 14.82
CA VAL A 222 -4.44 10.36 15.42
C VAL A 222 -4.13 11.82 15.74
N ALA A 223 -4.53 12.75 14.87
CA ALA A 223 -4.20 14.17 15.02
C ALA A 223 -5.28 15.01 15.70
N GLY A 224 -6.45 14.43 16.01
CA GLY A 224 -7.58 15.18 16.56
C GLY A 224 -8.11 16.23 15.60
N ARG A 225 -8.17 15.94 14.28
CA ARG A 225 -8.59 16.87 13.23
C ARG A 225 -9.93 16.46 12.61
N ASP A 226 -10.67 17.45 12.13
CA ASP A 226 -11.80 17.26 11.22
C ASP A 226 -11.31 17.04 9.77
N THR A 227 -12.23 16.86 8.84
CA THR A 227 -11.91 16.63 7.42
C THR A 227 -11.23 17.84 6.78
N GLU A 228 -11.66 19.06 7.11
CA GLU A 228 -11.09 20.30 6.54
C GLU A 228 -9.66 20.51 7.01
N GLY A 229 -9.40 20.29 8.31
CA GLY A 229 -8.07 20.44 8.92
C GLY A 229 -7.13 19.26 8.71
N ALA A 230 -7.49 18.23 7.93
CA ALA A 230 -6.74 16.98 7.80
C ALA A 230 -5.62 17.00 6.74
N LEU A 231 -5.51 18.03 5.90
CA LEU A 231 -4.51 18.09 4.85
C LEU A 231 -3.08 17.90 5.36
N PRO A 232 -2.59 18.61 6.41
CA PRO A 232 -1.21 18.43 6.86
C PRO A 232 -0.87 17.01 7.30
N VAL A 233 -1.81 16.28 7.92
CA VAL A 233 -1.57 14.90 8.35
C VAL A 233 -1.66 13.92 7.19
N SER A 234 -2.46 14.22 6.18
CA SER A 234 -2.49 13.48 4.91
C SER A 234 -1.17 13.58 4.16
N LEU A 235 -0.58 14.78 4.09
CA LEU A 235 0.71 15.00 3.44
C LEU A 235 1.86 14.27 4.14
N ALA A 236 1.89 14.32 5.49
CA ALA A 236 2.85 13.55 6.27
C ALA A 236 2.73 12.04 6.00
N ALA A 237 1.49 11.52 5.99
CA ALA A 237 1.23 10.12 5.70
C ALA A 237 1.55 9.75 4.23
N THR A 238 1.35 10.65 3.28
CA THR A 238 1.74 10.47 1.87
C THR A 238 3.23 10.25 1.73
N ALA A 239 4.07 11.12 2.32
CA ALA A 239 5.52 10.95 2.30
C ALA A 239 5.94 9.61 2.92
N MET A 240 5.33 9.21 4.05
CA MET A 240 5.58 7.92 4.68
C MET A 240 5.11 6.73 3.83
N ALA A 241 3.98 6.85 3.12
CA ALA A 241 3.47 5.79 2.25
C ALA A 241 4.40 5.56 1.06
N VAL A 242 4.89 6.63 0.43
CA VAL A 242 5.86 6.56 -0.67
C VAL A 242 7.18 5.95 -0.19
N GLU A 243 7.69 6.37 0.97
CA GLU A 243 8.88 5.78 1.60
C GLU A 243 8.71 4.28 1.85
N ARG A 244 7.49 3.83 2.15
CA ARG A 244 7.12 2.41 2.34
C ARG A 244 6.77 1.68 1.05
N GLY A 245 6.87 2.33 -0.10
CA GLY A 245 6.77 1.71 -1.41
C GLY A 245 5.45 1.91 -2.15
N ALA A 246 4.64 2.91 -1.77
CA ALA A 246 3.52 3.35 -2.61
C ALA A 246 4.03 4.01 -3.89
N HIS A 247 3.39 3.70 -5.02
CA HIS A 247 3.77 4.17 -6.35
C HIS A 247 2.76 5.14 -6.95
N VAL A 248 1.48 4.99 -6.58
CA VAL A 248 0.38 5.87 -6.97
C VAL A 248 -0.30 6.40 -5.73
N ILE A 249 -0.50 7.71 -5.65
CA ILE A 249 -1.24 8.36 -4.54
C ILE A 249 -2.51 8.99 -5.10
N ARG A 250 -3.65 8.47 -4.66
CA ARG A 250 -4.97 8.99 -5.03
C ARG A 250 -5.41 10.07 -4.06
N THR A 251 -5.75 11.24 -4.57
CA THR A 251 -5.98 12.45 -3.77
C THR A 251 -6.98 13.42 -4.39
N HIS A 252 -7.53 14.31 -3.54
CA HIS A 252 -8.25 15.52 -3.96
C HIS A 252 -7.39 16.80 -3.87
N ASP A 253 -6.24 16.74 -3.19
CA ASP A 253 -5.32 17.87 -2.97
C ASP A 253 -4.03 17.60 -3.76
N VAL A 254 -4.06 17.83 -5.08
CA VAL A 254 -3.03 17.34 -6.04
C VAL A 254 -1.68 17.99 -5.80
N ALA A 255 -1.59 19.33 -5.82
CA ALA A 255 -0.32 20.05 -5.73
C ALA A 255 0.45 19.70 -4.46
N GLU A 256 -0.21 19.76 -3.30
CA GLU A 256 0.42 19.49 -2.02
C GLU A 256 0.76 18.01 -1.86
N THR A 257 -0.08 17.11 -2.37
CA THR A 257 0.18 15.67 -2.35
C THR A 257 1.39 15.31 -3.20
N ARG A 258 1.54 15.92 -4.39
CA ARG A 258 2.70 15.76 -5.26
C ARG A 258 3.99 16.15 -4.53
N ASP A 259 4.02 17.31 -3.90
CA ASP A 259 5.19 17.75 -3.14
C ASP A 259 5.55 16.78 -2.03
N ALA A 260 4.57 16.31 -1.25
CA ALA A 260 4.79 15.32 -0.21
C ALA A 260 5.28 13.98 -0.75
N ALA A 261 4.76 13.53 -1.88
CA ALA A 261 5.18 12.29 -2.54
C ALA A 261 6.63 12.36 -3.03
N LEU A 262 7.05 13.48 -3.61
CA LEU A 262 8.43 13.72 -4.05
C LEU A 262 9.40 13.69 -2.85
N ILE A 263 9.02 14.30 -1.71
CA ILE A 263 9.81 14.22 -0.47
C ILE A 263 9.92 12.78 0.02
N GLY A 264 8.82 12.02 0.02
CA GLY A 264 8.83 10.61 0.38
C GLY A 264 9.78 9.77 -0.50
N LYS A 265 9.84 10.06 -1.79
CA LYS A 265 10.73 9.39 -2.75
C LYS A 265 12.19 9.76 -2.52
N GLU A 266 12.50 11.05 -2.35
CA GLU A 266 13.87 11.55 -2.17
C GLU A 266 14.53 10.97 -0.92
N PHE A 267 13.78 10.80 0.16
CA PHE A 267 14.27 10.26 1.43
C PHE A 267 14.00 8.78 1.63
N SER A 268 13.52 8.07 0.60
CA SER A 268 13.42 6.61 0.63
C SER A 268 14.82 5.98 0.62
N ARG A 269 14.92 4.77 1.23
CA ARG A 269 16.19 4.04 1.29
C ARG A 269 16.69 3.73 -0.12
N ASP A 270 17.95 4.08 -0.39
CA ASP A 270 18.65 3.64 -1.58
C ASP A 270 18.85 2.12 -1.55
N ARG A 271 18.63 1.45 -2.68
CA ARG A 271 18.67 -0.01 -2.81
C ARG A 271 19.46 -0.39 -4.06
N LEU A 272 20.28 -1.43 -3.94
CA LEU A 272 21.01 -1.98 -5.08
C LEU A 272 20.03 -2.54 -6.12
N ARG A 273 20.11 -2.04 -7.35
CA ARG A 273 19.39 -2.57 -8.52
C ARG A 273 20.30 -2.50 -9.74
N GLU A 274 20.81 -3.64 -10.13
CA GLU A 274 21.79 -3.74 -11.20
C GLU A 274 21.44 -4.87 -12.20
N ARG A 275 21.92 -4.72 -13.41
CA ARG A 275 21.91 -5.78 -14.43
C ARG A 275 23.35 -6.02 -14.89
N ASP A 276 23.72 -7.32 -14.94
CA ASP A 276 24.95 -7.79 -15.53
C ASP A 276 24.62 -8.89 -16.54
N GLY A 277 24.61 -8.54 -17.80
CA GLY A 277 24.13 -9.42 -18.88
C GLY A 277 22.65 -9.80 -18.68
N GLU A 278 22.39 -11.10 -18.55
CA GLU A 278 21.05 -11.65 -18.26
C GLU A 278 20.72 -11.67 -16.76
N ALA A 279 21.72 -11.52 -15.89
CA ALA A 279 21.51 -11.49 -14.45
C ALA A 279 20.93 -10.17 -13.99
N ARG A 280 19.97 -10.26 -13.06
CA ARG A 280 19.39 -9.10 -12.38
C ARG A 280 19.59 -9.25 -10.88
N ILE A 281 20.13 -8.21 -10.25
CA ILE A 281 20.29 -8.10 -8.81
C ILE A 281 19.33 -7.01 -8.34
N GLU A 282 18.50 -7.35 -7.38
CA GLU A 282 17.56 -6.41 -6.78
C GLU A 282 17.58 -6.59 -5.26
N GLU A 283 18.00 -5.54 -4.53
CA GLU A 283 17.88 -5.51 -3.08
C GLU A 283 16.41 -5.29 -2.72
N LEU A 284 15.83 -6.25 -2.00
CA LEU A 284 14.44 -6.18 -1.54
C LEU A 284 14.32 -5.19 -0.38
N ASP A 285 13.22 -4.44 -0.34
CA ASP A 285 12.94 -3.51 0.74
C ASP A 285 12.30 -4.26 1.92
N ILE A 286 13.15 -4.85 2.74
CA ILE A 286 12.77 -5.72 3.86
C ILE A 286 13.24 -5.10 5.17
N THR A 287 12.33 -4.85 6.09
CA THR A 287 12.58 -4.36 7.45
C THR A 287 12.04 -5.30 8.53
N THR A 288 11.17 -6.24 8.15
CA THR A 288 10.58 -7.24 9.02
C THR A 288 10.70 -8.64 8.43
N ARG A 289 10.62 -9.66 9.31
CA ARG A 289 10.56 -11.06 8.90
C ARG A 289 9.40 -11.34 7.95
N ARG A 290 8.22 -10.77 8.24
CA ARG A 290 7.00 -10.98 7.45
C ARG A 290 7.13 -10.44 6.03
N GLU A 291 7.73 -9.28 5.87
CA GLU A 291 8.05 -8.74 4.53
C GLU A 291 8.93 -9.71 3.72
N ALA A 292 9.96 -10.29 4.37
CA ALA A 292 10.79 -11.30 3.71
C ALA A 292 9.99 -12.55 3.30
N GLU A 293 9.12 -13.03 4.18
CA GLU A 293 8.24 -14.19 3.94
C GLU A 293 7.36 -13.95 2.71
N ARG A 294 6.68 -12.79 2.60
CA ARG A 294 5.86 -12.42 1.44
C ARG A 294 6.65 -12.41 0.12
N HIS A 295 7.87 -11.86 0.14
CA HIS A 295 8.74 -11.89 -1.03
C HIS A 295 9.16 -13.33 -1.42
N LEU A 296 9.41 -14.20 -0.47
CA LEU A 296 9.75 -15.61 -0.70
C LEU A 296 8.55 -16.40 -1.23
N GLU A 297 7.36 -16.23 -0.65
CA GLU A 297 6.11 -16.84 -1.12
C GLU A 297 5.88 -16.55 -2.60
N ARG A 298 5.95 -15.28 -3.00
CA ARG A 298 5.82 -14.87 -4.41
C ARG A 298 6.79 -15.59 -5.35
N ARG A 299 7.98 -15.95 -4.87
CA ARG A 299 9.03 -16.62 -5.66
C ARG A 299 9.02 -18.15 -5.50
N ALA A 300 8.02 -18.69 -4.78
CA ALA A 300 7.97 -20.10 -4.38
C ALA A 300 9.28 -20.56 -3.72
N GLY A 301 9.90 -19.65 -2.95
CA GLY A 301 11.12 -19.91 -2.19
C GLY A 301 10.81 -20.56 -0.84
N ASP A 302 11.87 -21.03 -0.19
CA ASP A 302 11.79 -21.57 1.16
C ASP A 302 11.55 -20.43 2.16
N THR A 303 10.36 -20.36 2.76
CA THR A 303 9.97 -19.30 3.70
C THR A 303 10.70 -19.40 5.03
N ASP A 304 11.27 -20.55 5.39
CA ASP A 304 12.05 -20.72 6.63
C ASP A 304 13.29 -19.83 6.66
N ILE A 305 13.85 -19.47 5.49
CA ILE A 305 14.99 -18.55 5.42
C ILE A 305 14.62 -17.10 5.79
N ALA A 306 13.35 -16.73 5.84
CA ALA A 306 12.91 -15.41 6.32
C ALA A 306 13.39 -15.12 7.75
N ASP A 307 13.59 -16.15 8.57
CA ASP A 307 14.15 -16.03 9.93
C ASP A 307 15.61 -15.50 9.96
N HIS A 308 16.27 -15.41 8.80
CA HIS A 308 17.62 -14.86 8.64
C HIS A 308 17.68 -13.51 7.95
N SER A 309 16.54 -12.96 7.52
CA SER A 309 16.46 -11.78 6.65
C SER A 309 16.72 -10.44 7.35
N VAL A 310 16.41 -10.35 8.64
CA VAL A 310 16.48 -9.11 9.41
C VAL A 310 17.26 -9.30 10.71
N THR A 311 17.88 -8.23 11.19
CA THR A 311 18.54 -8.19 12.49
C THR A 311 17.92 -7.14 13.38
N ARG A 312 17.86 -7.41 14.69
CA ARG A 312 17.48 -6.43 15.71
C ARG A 312 18.59 -6.28 16.72
N THR A 313 18.76 -5.04 17.19
CA THR A 313 19.80 -4.69 18.16
C THR A 313 19.14 -4.25 19.46
N PHE A 314 19.59 -4.83 20.59
CA PHE A 314 19.09 -4.53 21.92
C PHE A 314 20.25 -4.11 22.82
N GLU A 315 20.02 -3.09 23.61
CA GLU A 315 20.86 -2.73 24.75
C GLU A 315 20.28 -3.33 26.01
N ILE A 316 21.10 -4.03 26.78
CA ILE A 316 20.69 -4.71 28.01
C ILE A 316 21.56 -4.19 29.15
N ALA A 317 20.94 -3.52 30.11
CA ALA A 317 21.63 -2.98 31.29
C ALA A 317 21.09 -3.59 32.59
N GLY A 318 21.86 -3.49 33.66
CA GLY A 318 21.43 -3.91 35.01
C GLY A 318 21.43 -5.42 35.29
N LEU A 319 22.10 -6.21 34.43
CA LEU A 319 22.30 -7.64 34.72
C LEU A 319 23.30 -7.86 35.85
N ALA A 320 23.01 -8.86 36.70
CA ALA A 320 24.02 -9.37 37.61
C ALA A 320 25.20 -9.99 36.84
N ALA A 321 26.41 -9.94 37.39
CA ALA A 321 27.63 -10.39 36.69
C ALA A 321 27.50 -11.84 36.18
N THR A 322 26.92 -12.74 36.96
CA THR A 322 26.69 -14.14 36.59
C THR A 322 25.71 -14.28 35.42
N ALA A 323 24.62 -13.53 35.45
CA ALA A 323 23.63 -13.53 34.34
C ALA A 323 24.22 -12.95 33.04
N ARG A 324 25.07 -11.92 33.17
CA ARG A 324 25.79 -11.33 32.05
C ARG A 324 26.76 -12.31 31.40
N GLU A 325 27.61 -13.01 32.22
CA GLU A 325 28.55 -14.02 31.73
C GLU A 325 27.83 -15.18 31.04
N GLN A 326 26.69 -15.62 31.58
CA GLN A 326 25.88 -16.68 30.99
C GLN A 326 25.30 -16.27 29.62
N LEU A 327 24.78 -15.04 29.52
CA LEU A 327 24.27 -14.53 28.22
C LEU A 327 25.39 -14.41 27.19
N LEU A 328 26.55 -13.89 27.58
CA LEU A 328 27.74 -13.82 26.73
C LEU A 328 28.17 -15.20 26.21
N SER A 329 28.27 -16.18 27.11
CA SER A 329 28.65 -17.54 26.77
C SER A 329 27.64 -18.23 25.86
N ALA A 330 26.33 -18.12 26.18
CA ALA A 330 25.28 -18.70 25.34
C ALA A 330 25.21 -18.05 23.95
N ALA A 331 25.33 -16.74 23.89
CA ALA A 331 25.27 -15.98 22.64
C ALA A 331 26.44 -16.29 21.69
N ALA A 332 27.64 -16.57 22.22
CA ALA A 332 28.84 -16.84 21.43
C ALA A 332 28.76 -18.12 20.58
N GLU A 333 27.90 -19.07 20.95
CA GLU A 333 27.73 -20.36 20.29
C GLU A 333 26.58 -20.41 19.29
N VAL A 334 25.79 -19.31 19.19
CA VAL A 334 24.56 -19.29 18.39
C VAL A 334 24.78 -18.53 17.08
N ALA A 335 24.59 -19.19 15.96
CA ALA A 335 24.58 -18.54 14.65
C ALA A 335 23.40 -17.52 14.56
N GLY A 336 23.69 -16.35 14.01
CA GLY A 336 22.71 -15.27 13.95
C GLY A 336 22.52 -14.48 15.24
N VAL A 337 23.44 -14.65 16.19
CA VAL A 337 23.54 -13.85 17.42
C VAL A 337 24.96 -13.29 17.51
N ALA A 338 25.06 -12.00 17.82
CA ALA A 338 26.30 -11.33 18.18
C ALA A 338 26.08 -10.52 19.46
N VAL A 339 27.08 -10.51 20.35
CA VAL A 339 27.01 -9.79 21.60
C VAL A 339 28.33 -9.06 21.87
N SER A 340 28.22 -7.88 22.42
CA SER A 340 29.37 -7.08 22.84
C SER A 340 29.13 -6.48 24.23
N ASP A 341 30.21 -6.44 25.04
CA ASP A 341 30.23 -5.69 26.28
C ASP A 341 30.22 -4.18 26.00
N THR A 342 29.62 -3.43 26.90
CA THR A 342 29.69 -1.96 26.95
C THR A 342 30.54 -1.48 28.14
N SER A 343 31.05 -0.25 28.07
CA SER A 343 31.93 0.34 29.08
C SER A 343 31.29 0.54 30.46
N ASP A 344 29.97 0.51 30.54
CA ASP A 344 29.12 0.69 31.72
C ASP A 344 28.54 -0.62 32.31
N ASN A 345 29.16 -1.75 31.98
CA ASN A 345 28.70 -3.10 32.35
C ASN A 345 27.36 -3.53 31.71
N GLY A 346 26.91 -2.88 30.64
CA GLY A 346 25.82 -3.33 29.82
C GLY A 346 26.27 -4.31 28.73
N LEU A 347 25.33 -4.74 27.92
CA LEU A 347 25.55 -5.56 26.72
C LEU A 347 24.79 -4.95 25.55
N VAL A 348 25.38 -5.03 24.35
CA VAL A 348 24.67 -4.87 23.07
C VAL A 348 24.52 -6.24 22.44
N LEU A 349 23.28 -6.65 22.19
CA LEU A 349 22.91 -7.92 21.59
C LEU A 349 22.30 -7.68 20.22
N ILE A 350 22.86 -8.29 19.17
CA ILE A 350 22.33 -8.26 17.80
C ILE A 350 21.85 -9.67 17.48
N VAL A 351 20.59 -9.80 17.04
CA VAL A 351 19.97 -11.11 16.80
C VAL A 351 19.15 -11.13 15.53
N THR A 352 19.17 -12.28 14.84
CA THR A 352 18.14 -12.65 13.87
C THR A 352 17.00 -13.43 14.56
N PRO A 353 15.77 -13.51 13.96
CA PRO A 353 14.73 -14.41 14.46
C PRO A 353 15.19 -15.86 14.68
N ALA A 354 15.93 -16.44 13.73
CA ALA A 354 16.49 -17.78 13.87
C ALA A 354 17.48 -17.88 15.06
N GLY A 355 18.33 -16.88 15.20
CA GLY A 355 19.32 -16.81 16.28
C GLY A 355 18.65 -16.74 17.65
N VAL A 356 17.66 -15.86 17.84
CA VAL A 356 16.98 -15.72 19.12
C VAL A 356 16.16 -16.96 19.48
N LYS A 357 15.48 -17.60 18.52
CA LYS A 357 14.80 -18.90 18.75
C LYS A 357 15.77 -19.98 19.26
N THR A 358 16.97 -20.03 18.71
CA THR A 358 18.02 -20.98 19.11
C THR A 358 18.56 -20.62 20.50
N LEU A 359 18.83 -19.32 20.76
CA LEU A 359 19.29 -18.82 22.05
C LEU A 359 18.28 -19.14 23.16
N THR A 360 16.97 -18.94 22.91
CA THR A 360 15.90 -19.28 23.86
C THR A 360 15.92 -20.76 24.26
N ARG A 361 16.20 -21.66 23.32
CA ARG A 361 16.28 -23.12 23.62
C ARG A 361 17.52 -23.52 24.41
N GLN A 362 18.61 -22.77 24.28
CA GLN A 362 19.88 -23.06 24.98
C GLN A 362 19.90 -22.50 26.39
N ILE A 363 19.19 -21.39 26.65
CA ILE A 363 19.11 -20.79 27.96
C ILE A 363 18.20 -21.65 28.84
N THR A 364 18.82 -22.34 29.76
CA THR A 364 18.13 -23.25 30.70
C THR A 364 17.47 -22.49 31.87
N ALA A 365 16.53 -23.14 32.53
CA ALA A 365 15.79 -22.60 33.69
C ALA A 365 16.68 -22.20 34.92
N GLU A 366 17.98 -22.47 34.87
CA GLU A 366 18.92 -22.12 35.92
C GLU A 366 19.21 -20.61 36.02
N THR A 367 18.81 -19.80 35.02
CA THR A 367 18.99 -18.35 35.05
C THR A 367 17.70 -17.63 34.68
N PRO A 368 16.71 -17.54 35.57
CA PRO A 368 15.38 -16.99 35.26
C PRO A 368 15.43 -15.55 34.69
N ALA A 369 16.38 -14.75 35.15
CA ALA A 369 16.53 -13.36 34.67
C ALA A 369 16.95 -13.30 33.19
N VAL A 370 17.87 -14.14 32.74
CA VAL A 370 18.32 -14.22 31.34
C VAL A 370 17.22 -14.82 30.47
N ALA A 371 16.57 -15.88 30.95
CA ALA A 371 15.46 -16.53 30.23
C ALA A 371 14.33 -15.53 29.96
N SER A 372 13.90 -14.74 30.94
CA SER A 372 12.85 -13.74 30.79
C SER A 372 13.22 -12.63 29.79
N ILE A 373 14.49 -12.20 29.78
CA ILE A 373 14.96 -11.18 28.82
C ILE A 373 14.95 -11.74 27.39
N VAL A 374 15.50 -12.94 27.19
CA VAL A 374 15.59 -13.57 25.88
C VAL A 374 14.20 -13.93 25.34
N GLU A 375 13.27 -14.33 26.21
CA GLU A 375 11.88 -14.58 25.84
C GLU A 375 11.20 -13.31 25.30
N ARG A 376 11.32 -12.16 26.00
CA ARG A 376 10.79 -10.87 25.53
C ARG A 376 11.42 -10.41 24.21
N ILE A 377 12.72 -10.65 24.04
CA ILE A 377 13.41 -10.38 22.78
C ILE A 377 12.86 -11.27 21.66
N SER A 378 12.62 -12.56 21.97
CA SER A 378 12.04 -13.51 21.01
C SER A 378 10.64 -13.11 20.57
N GLU A 379 9.76 -12.74 21.50
CA GLU A 379 8.41 -12.22 21.20
C GLU A 379 8.43 -10.99 20.30
N ARG A 380 9.50 -10.19 20.36
CA ARG A 380 9.64 -8.98 19.55
C ARG A 380 10.26 -9.24 18.17
N CYS A 381 10.99 -10.34 18.01
CA CYS A 381 11.69 -10.70 16.76
C CYS A 381 10.91 -11.65 15.86
N CYS A 382 10.00 -12.42 16.42
CA CYS A 382 9.22 -13.44 15.75
C CYS A 382 7.77 -13.07 15.64
#